data_34d72d98861d28add6fd5eb48beaaaee
#
_entry.id   34d72d98861d28add6fd5eb48beaaaee
#
_cell.length_a   1.000
_cell.length_b   1.000
_cell.length_c   1.000
_cell.angle_alpha   90.00
_cell.angle_beta   90.00
_cell.angle_gamma   90.00
#
_symmetry.space_group_name_H-M   'P 1'
#
loop_
_entity.id
_entity.type
_entity.pdbx_description
1 polymer ?
#
loop_
_entity_poly.entity_id
_entity_poly.type
_entity_poly.pdbx_seq_one_letter_code
_entity_poly.pdbx_strand_id
1 'polypeptide(L)'
;MPFRIVIGADLVPTESNAELFKRGDVRTLVGDELLEKLNSADYTIFNLEVPLTDEQHPIIKCGPNLIAPTATISGLKEINPHFFGLANNHILDQGTEGLASTVKMLKDADIDYSGVGKNLDEASKPFIKEIGGRRIGIYCCSEHEFSIATETEPGANPFDPLESLDHVESLKKETDYVIVLYHGGKEHYRYPSPYLQKVCRRLVDKGADLVVCQHTHCIGCEEKYKSGTIVYGQGNFLFDDSDSEFWKTSLLIDLDEDFKISYIPIMKCENKVRIADEKIRQEILADFHKRSDEIKQPGFVNKNYAAFAEQMERGYLFRFSGTFGKNIFVRAIDKLTNHRFVKKFYPVKCKVAIENVLDCEAHRELAIETMRRYRR
;
A
#
# COMPACT_ATOMS: atom_id res chain seq x y z
N MET A 1 -18.03 25.76 -0.66
CA MET A 1 -16.81 26.59 -0.95
C MET A 1 -15.89 25.70 -1.75
N PRO A 2 -15.11 26.26 -2.68
CA PRO A 2 -14.12 25.45 -3.38
C PRO A 2 -13.17 24.83 -2.37
N PHE A 3 -12.80 23.58 -2.56
CA PHE A 3 -11.84 22.87 -1.74
C PHE A 3 -10.99 21.93 -2.59
N ARG A 4 -9.88 21.48 -2.03
CA ARG A 4 -8.94 20.60 -2.69
C ARG A 4 -8.42 19.54 -1.72
N ILE A 5 -8.45 18.27 -2.16
CA ILE A 5 -7.89 17.15 -1.42
C ILE A 5 -6.71 16.60 -2.22
N VAL A 6 -5.54 16.46 -1.59
CA VAL A 6 -4.38 15.80 -2.19
C VAL A 6 -4.15 14.46 -1.50
N ILE A 7 -4.12 13.37 -2.28
CA ILE A 7 -3.82 12.03 -1.77
C ILE A 7 -2.42 11.64 -2.24
N GLY A 8 -1.51 11.52 -1.27
CA GLY A 8 -0.17 11.02 -1.47
C GLY A 8 -0.12 9.49 -1.41
N ALA A 9 1.06 8.97 -1.64
CA ALA A 9 1.37 7.54 -1.62
C ALA A 9 2.09 7.15 -0.31
N ASP A 10 2.84 6.05 -0.35
CA ASP A 10 3.55 5.51 0.80
C ASP A 10 4.64 6.47 1.27
N LEU A 11 4.56 6.85 2.54
CA LEU A 11 5.46 7.78 3.20
C LEU A 11 6.17 7.06 4.34
N VAL A 12 7.50 6.98 4.26
CA VAL A 12 8.35 6.30 5.23
C VAL A 12 9.60 7.14 5.48
N PRO A 13 9.74 7.76 6.66
CA PRO A 13 11.03 8.22 7.11
C PRO A 13 11.98 7.03 7.28
N THR A 14 13.12 7.04 6.57
CA THR A 14 14.13 6.00 6.60
C THR A 14 15.43 6.52 7.19
N GLU A 15 16.38 5.64 7.46
CA GLU A 15 17.70 6.03 7.97
C GLU A 15 18.37 7.10 7.09
N SER A 16 18.17 7.03 5.77
CA SER A 16 18.79 7.95 4.80
C SER A 16 18.26 9.38 4.86
N ASN A 17 17.02 9.58 5.33
CA ASN A 17 16.36 10.90 5.36
C ASN A 17 15.83 11.32 6.75
N ALA A 18 15.94 10.46 7.76
CA ALA A 18 15.41 10.72 9.11
C ALA A 18 15.94 12.03 9.72
N GLU A 19 17.19 12.39 9.47
CA GLU A 19 17.76 13.63 9.98
C GLU A 19 17.10 14.89 9.40
N LEU A 20 16.67 14.85 8.15
CA LEU A 20 15.92 15.94 7.54
C LEU A 20 14.52 16.05 8.17
N PHE A 21 13.87 14.91 8.40
CA PHE A 21 12.59 14.87 9.12
C PHE A 21 12.72 15.41 10.56
N LYS A 22 13.72 14.96 11.31
CA LYS A 22 13.95 15.42 12.70
C LYS A 22 14.15 16.92 12.83
N ARG A 23 14.82 17.54 11.83
CA ARG A 23 15.07 19.00 11.78
C ARG A 23 13.89 19.78 11.22
N GLY A 24 12.86 19.13 10.70
CA GLY A 24 11.78 19.78 9.96
C GLY A 24 12.23 20.39 8.63
N ASP A 25 13.34 19.91 8.04
CA ASP A 25 13.86 20.44 6.79
C ASP A 25 13.12 19.84 5.58
N VAL A 26 11.82 20.13 5.50
CA VAL A 26 10.95 19.60 4.45
C VAL A 26 11.19 20.23 3.10
N ARG A 27 11.71 21.47 3.04
CA ARG A 27 12.09 22.10 1.77
C ARG A 27 13.18 21.29 1.08
N THR A 28 14.14 20.78 1.84
CA THR A 28 15.14 19.85 1.33
C THR A 28 14.52 18.52 0.92
N LEU A 29 13.55 17.99 1.69
CA LEU A 29 12.90 16.70 1.40
C LEU A 29 12.03 16.74 0.14
N VAL A 30 11.13 17.71 0.03
CA VAL A 30 10.09 17.72 -1.03
C VAL A 30 10.27 18.85 -2.06
N GLY A 31 11.07 19.87 -1.77
CA GLY A 31 11.23 21.08 -2.61
C GLY A 31 10.08 22.07 -2.45
N ASP A 32 10.35 23.32 -2.85
CA ASP A 32 9.39 24.42 -2.64
C ASP A 32 8.09 24.22 -3.42
N GLU A 33 8.17 23.85 -4.69
CA GLU A 33 6.99 23.70 -5.55
C GLU A 33 6.01 22.62 -5.04
N LEU A 34 6.54 21.46 -4.61
CA LEU A 34 5.69 20.39 -4.06
C LEU A 34 5.13 20.79 -2.70
N LEU A 35 5.93 21.46 -1.86
CA LEU A 35 5.47 21.94 -0.56
C LEU A 35 4.36 22.99 -0.69
N GLU A 36 4.48 23.94 -1.63
CA GLU A 36 3.42 24.91 -1.93
C GLU A 36 2.13 24.20 -2.37
N LYS A 37 2.26 23.16 -3.21
CA LYS A 37 1.13 22.36 -3.66
C LYS A 37 0.40 21.67 -2.49
N LEU A 38 1.16 21.07 -1.57
CA LEU A 38 0.59 20.42 -0.38
C LEU A 38 -0.03 21.44 0.57
N ASN A 39 0.61 22.58 0.78
CA ASN A 39 0.10 23.65 1.66
C ASN A 39 -1.12 24.38 1.07
N SER A 40 -1.33 24.33 -0.25
CA SER A 40 -2.51 24.90 -0.89
C SER A 40 -3.74 23.97 -0.89
N ALA A 41 -3.58 22.72 -0.43
CA ALA A 41 -4.68 21.78 -0.28
C ALA A 41 -5.42 22.00 1.05
N ASP A 42 -6.74 21.90 1.04
CA ASP A 42 -7.58 21.97 2.25
C ASP A 42 -7.46 20.69 3.08
N TYR A 43 -7.11 19.57 2.45
CA TYR A 43 -6.91 18.30 3.12
C TYR A 43 -5.88 17.44 2.38
N THR A 44 -4.89 16.92 3.10
CA THR A 44 -3.85 16.07 2.56
C THR A 44 -3.85 14.71 3.25
N ILE A 45 -3.77 13.65 2.46
CA ILE A 45 -3.88 12.24 2.90
C ILE A 45 -2.61 11.51 2.46
N PHE A 46 -1.99 10.73 3.35
CA PHE A 46 -0.86 9.85 3.02
C PHE A 46 -1.03 8.47 3.68
N ASN A 47 -0.32 7.47 3.20
CA ASN A 47 -0.12 6.21 3.92
C ASN A 47 1.20 6.30 4.71
N LEU A 48 1.14 6.20 6.04
CA LEU A 48 2.33 6.12 6.88
C LEU A 48 2.70 4.64 7.06
N GLU A 49 3.63 4.16 6.25
CA GLU A 49 3.98 2.73 6.15
C GLU A 49 5.16 2.35 7.06
N VAL A 50 5.20 2.92 8.25
CA VAL A 50 6.25 2.65 9.24
C VAL A 50 5.76 3.01 10.65
N PRO A 51 6.08 2.22 11.68
CA PRO A 51 5.84 2.63 13.06
C PRO A 51 6.83 3.72 13.50
N LEU A 52 6.32 4.75 14.19
CA LEU A 52 7.10 5.81 14.82
C LEU A 52 7.41 5.40 16.26
N THR A 53 8.64 4.95 16.50
CA THR A 53 9.09 4.53 17.85
C THR A 53 10.60 4.64 17.98
N ASP A 54 11.08 4.90 19.19
CA ASP A 54 12.51 4.91 19.53
C ASP A 54 12.97 3.56 20.11
N GLU A 55 12.02 2.67 20.42
CA GLU A 55 12.28 1.36 20.97
C GLU A 55 12.14 0.27 19.88
N GLN A 56 13.07 -0.71 19.90
CA GLN A 56 13.07 -1.78 18.93
C GLN A 56 12.41 -3.04 19.50
N HIS A 57 11.26 -3.39 18.93
CA HIS A 57 10.51 -4.60 19.24
C HIS A 57 10.13 -5.35 17.95
N PRO A 58 11.14 -5.77 17.13
CA PRO A 58 10.87 -6.33 15.81
C PRO A 58 10.09 -7.62 15.90
N ILE A 59 8.99 -7.71 15.15
CA ILE A 59 8.20 -8.94 15.05
C ILE A 59 8.88 -9.97 14.12
N ILE A 60 8.53 -11.24 14.30
CA ILE A 60 8.98 -12.30 13.39
C ILE A 60 8.10 -12.29 12.14
N LYS A 61 8.70 -11.90 11.00
CA LYS A 61 8.01 -11.83 9.69
C LYS A 61 8.94 -12.13 8.52
N CYS A 62 8.38 -12.23 7.31
CA CYS A 62 9.15 -12.15 6.06
C CYS A 62 9.35 -10.67 5.68
N GLY A 63 10.50 -10.34 5.11
CA GLY A 63 10.85 -8.97 4.78
C GLY A 63 11.48 -8.18 5.94
N PRO A 64 11.79 -6.90 5.74
CA PRO A 64 12.38 -6.05 6.75
C PRO A 64 11.37 -5.64 7.83
N ASN A 65 11.85 -5.40 9.05
CA ASN A 65 11.10 -4.66 10.05
C ASN A 65 11.48 -3.18 9.95
N LEU A 66 10.52 -2.33 9.56
CA LEU A 66 10.73 -0.90 9.48
C LEU A 66 10.62 -0.25 10.87
N ILE A 67 11.29 0.88 11.02
CA ILE A 67 11.27 1.72 12.22
C ILE A 67 11.64 3.15 11.82
N ALA A 68 10.92 4.12 12.36
CA ALA A 68 11.28 5.53 12.27
C ALA A 68 11.32 6.16 13.67
N PRO A 69 12.35 6.96 14.01
CA PRO A 69 12.42 7.65 15.30
C PRO A 69 11.22 8.59 15.53
N THR A 70 10.72 8.66 16.76
CA THR A 70 9.58 9.53 17.09
C THR A 70 9.82 11.00 16.72
N ALA A 71 11.06 11.48 16.81
CA ALA A 71 11.45 12.84 16.44
C ALA A 71 11.19 13.18 14.94
N THR A 72 10.98 12.18 14.07
CA THR A 72 10.64 12.41 12.66
C THR A 72 9.25 13.04 12.47
N ILE A 73 8.40 13.00 13.50
CA ILE A 73 7.10 13.68 13.52
C ILE A 73 7.23 15.17 13.21
N SER A 74 8.36 15.81 13.55
CA SER A 74 8.60 17.23 13.25
C SER A 74 8.54 17.51 11.76
N GLY A 75 9.27 16.73 10.95
CA GLY A 75 9.23 16.87 9.50
C GLY A 75 7.95 16.33 8.87
N LEU A 76 7.35 15.29 9.45
CA LEU A 76 6.03 14.84 9.00
C LEU A 76 5.00 15.95 9.10
N LYS A 77 4.93 16.69 10.20
CA LYS A 77 4.03 17.84 10.37
C LYS A 77 4.25 18.94 9.33
N GLU A 78 5.50 19.24 9.03
CA GLU A 78 5.85 20.31 8.07
C GLU A 78 5.51 19.95 6.60
N ILE A 79 5.30 18.66 6.28
CA ILE A 79 4.73 18.22 4.98
C ILE A 79 3.23 18.58 4.89
N ASN A 80 2.64 18.98 6.02
CA ASN A 80 1.23 19.34 6.17
C ASN A 80 0.26 18.17 5.92
N PRO A 81 0.47 16.97 6.51
CA PRO A 81 -0.51 15.90 6.45
C PRO A 81 -1.68 16.21 7.36
N HIS A 82 -2.90 16.10 6.86
CA HIS A 82 -4.11 16.17 7.67
C HIS A 82 -4.54 14.78 8.13
N PHE A 83 -4.20 13.75 7.34
CA PHE A 83 -4.60 12.38 7.63
C PHE A 83 -3.54 11.36 7.20
N PHE A 84 -3.36 10.34 8.04
CA PHE A 84 -2.60 9.15 7.70
C PHE A 84 -3.48 7.90 7.68
N GLY A 85 -3.48 7.18 6.54
CA GLY A 85 -3.85 5.78 6.50
C GLY A 85 -2.78 4.95 7.20
N LEU A 86 -3.18 4.10 8.15
CA LEU A 86 -2.28 3.23 8.91
C LEU A 86 -2.55 1.74 8.65
N ALA A 87 -3.57 1.40 7.86
CA ALA A 87 -3.81 0.02 7.45
C ALA A 87 -2.77 -0.41 6.42
N ASN A 88 -1.65 -0.95 6.89
CA ASN A 88 -0.57 -1.45 6.05
C ASN A 88 0.19 -2.61 6.72
N ASN A 89 1.04 -3.29 5.96
CA ASN A 89 1.77 -4.48 6.38
C ASN A 89 2.98 -4.19 7.29
N HIS A 90 3.33 -2.92 7.52
CA HIS A 90 4.46 -2.50 8.32
C HIS A 90 4.10 -1.90 9.68
N ILE A 91 2.84 -1.57 9.93
CA ILE A 91 2.44 -0.84 11.14
C ILE A 91 2.72 -1.59 12.46
N LEU A 92 2.80 -2.91 12.44
CA LEU A 92 3.22 -3.74 13.58
C LEU A 92 4.68 -4.21 13.51
N ASP A 93 5.51 -3.65 12.66
CA ASP A 93 6.92 -4.07 12.52
C ASP A 93 7.70 -3.98 13.84
N GLN A 94 7.29 -3.10 14.73
CA GLN A 94 7.84 -2.94 16.08
C GLN A 94 6.80 -3.32 17.17
N GLY A 95 5.98 -4.34 16.88
CA GLY A 95 4.99 -4.86 17.83
C GLY A 95 3.86 -3.88 18.13
N THR A 96 3.09 -4.21 19.14
CA THR A 96 2.00 -3.39 19.64
C THR A 96 2.49 -2.09 20.26
N GLU A 97 3.71 -2.10 20.81
CA GLU A 97 4.39 -0.93 21.38
C GLU A 97 4.70 0.11 20.30
N GLY A 98 5.21 -0.33 19.13
CA GLY A 98 5.45 0.53 17.98
C GLY A 98 4.17 1.16 17.44
N LEU A 99 3.09 0.39 17.33
CA LEU A 99 1.76 0.90 16.96
C LEU A 99 1.25 1.93 17.98
N ALA A 100 1.32 1.62 19.28
CA ALA A 100 0.86 2.52 20.33
C ALA A 100 1.64 3.84 20.34
N SER A 101 2.97 3.77 20.16
CA SER A 101 3.83 4.94 20.02
C SER A 101 3.43 5.79 18.79
N THR A 102 3.20 5.16 17.64
CA THR A 102 2.77 5.84 16.40
C THR A 102 1.46 6.58 16.60
N VAL A 103 0.45 5.90 17.14
CA VAL A 103 -0.87 6.49 17.43
C VAL A 103 -0.74 7.68 18.40
N LYS A 104 0.11 7.54 19.43
CA LYS A 104 0.37 8.63 20.37
C LYS A 104 1.00 9.84 19.66
N MET A 105 2.02 9.63 18.82
CA MET A 105 2.69 10.71 18.09
C MET A 105 1.72 11.47 17.17
N LEU A 106 0.83 10.76 16.46
CA LEU A 106 -0.17 11.39 15.59
C LEU A 106 -1.20 12.20 16.38
N LYS A 107 -1.69 11.66 17.51
CA LYS A 107 -2.61 12.39 18.41
C LYS A 107 -1.97 13.66 19.00
N ASP A 108 -0.74 13.56 19.48
CA ASP A 108 -0.01 14.69 20.05
C ASP A 108 0.30 15.76 18.98
N ALA A 109 0.35 15.36 17.71
CA ALA A 109 0.57 16.24 16.57
C ALA A 109 -0.71 16.82 15.96
N ASP A 110 -1.90 16.41 16.46
CA ASP A 110 -3.23 16.77 15.93
C ASP A 110 -3.41 16.36 14.46
N ILE A 111 -2.96 15.14 14.11
CA ILE A 111 -3.09 14.55 12.78
C ILE A 111 -4.12 13.42 12.85
N ASP A 112 -5.14 13.49 11.99
CA ASP A 112 -6.16 12.46 11.87
C ASP A 112 -5.56 11.13 11.33
N TYR A 113 -6.11 9.98 11.72
CA TYR A 113 -5.71 8.67 11.21
C TYR A 113 -6.85 7.65 11.26
N SER A 114 -6.73 6.57 10.50
CA SER A 114 -7.65 5.42 10.54
C SER A 114 -6.96 4.15 10.02
N GLY A 115 -7.65 3.03 10.17
CA GLY A 115 -7.20 1.74 9.65
C GLY A 115 -6.36 0.93 10.65
N VAL A 116 -6.31 1.35 11.91
CA VAL A 116 -5.70 0.60 13.02
C VAL A 116 -6.55 0.72 14.28
N GLY A 117 -6.41 -0.25 15.16
CA GLY A 117 -7.13 -0.26 16.45
C GLY A 117 -6.50 -1.22 17.43
N LYS A 118 -7.00 -1.19 18.67
CA LYS A 118 -6.61 -2.16 19.72
C LYS A 118 -7.25 -3.54 19.51
N ASN A 119 -8.17 -3.64 18.58
CA ASN A 119 -8.81 -4.86 18.09
C ASN A 119 -9.43 -4.58 16.71
N LEU A 120 -10.01 -5.61 16.09
CA LEU A 120 -10.62 -5.51 14.76
C LEU A 120 -11.75 -4.49 14.69
N ASP A 121 -12.62 -4.42 15.71
CA ASP A 121 -13.74 -3.46 15.77
C ASP A 121 -13.26 -2.00 15.71
N GLU A 122 -12.16 -1.69 16.38
CA GLU A 122 -11.59 -0.34 16.31
C GLU A 122 -10.86 -0.09 15.00
N ALA A 123 -10.08 -1.08 14.51
CA ALA A 123 -9.29 -0.96 13.30
C ALA A 123 -10.17 -0.76 12.05
N SER A 124 -11.34 -1.37 12.01
CA SER A 124 -12.26 -1.34 10.88
C SER A 124 -13.13 -0.07 10.79
N LYS A 125 -13.10 0.80 11.81
CA LYS A 125 -13.93 2.02 11.83
C LYS A 125 -13.53 2.98 10.72
N PRO A 126 -14.48 3.36 9.85
CA PRO A 126 -14.25 4.42 8.88
C PRO A 126 -14.00 5.78 9.58
N PHE A 127 -13.32 6.66 8.88
CA PHE A 127 -13.15 8.05 9.29
C PHE A 127 -14.03 8.97 8.44
N ILE A 128 -14.64 9.99 9.05
CA ILE A 128 -15.47 10.98 8.34
C ILE A 128 -14.96 12.37 8.69
N LYS A 129 -14.74 13.19 7.66
CA LYS A 129 -14.33 14.60 7.79
C LYS A 129 -15.23 15.49 6.96
N GLU A 130 -15.60 16.64 7.49
CA GLU A 130 -16.22 17.70 6.73
C GLU A 130 -15.15 18.60 6.09
N ILE A 131 -15.18 18.70 4.77
CA ILE A 131 -14.23 19.50 3.98
C ILE A 131 -15.03 20.31 2.97
N GLY A 132 -14.91 21.63 3.03
CA GLY A 132 -15.66 22.53 2.13
C GLY A 132 -17.19 22.40 2.21
N GLY A 133 -17.74 21.91 3.32
CA GLY A 133 -19.17 21.63 3.49
C GLY A 133 -19.64 20.30 2.89
N ARG A 134 -18.71 19.42 2.49
CA ARG A 134 -18.97 18.04 2.06
C ARG A 134 -18.48 17.04 3.11
N ARG A 135 -19.22 16.00 3.36
CA ARG A 135 -18.83 14.90 4.23
C ARG A 135 -18.05 13.87 3.43
N ILE A 136 -16.75 13.78 3.70
CA ILE A 136 -15.84 12.84 3.05
C ILE A 136 -15.62 11.66 3.98
N GLY A 137 -15.93 10.44 3.52
CA GLY A 137 -15.65 9.19 4.20
C GLY A 137 -14.34 8.60 3.72
N ILE A 138 -13.49 8.14 4.65
CA ILE A 138 -12.24 7.45 4.35
C ILE A 138 -12.28 6.08 5.02
N TYR A 139 -12.10 5.03 4.24
CA TYR A 139 -11.98 3.65 4.71
C TYR A 139 -10.61 3.11 4.35
N CYS A 140 -9.82 2.73 5.38
CA CYS A 140 -8.48 2.19 5.21
C CYS A 140 -8.52 0.69 5.50
N CYS A 141 -7.98 -0.13 4.58
CA CYS A 141 -7.82 -1.57 4.77
C CYS A 141 -6.57 -2.09 4.06
N SER A 142 -6.06 -3.25 4.48
CA SER A 142 -4.87 -3.87 3.89
C SER A 142 -5.06 -5.36 3.60
N GLU A 143 -4.24 -5.91 2.72
CA GLU A 143 -4.14 -7.35 2.51
C GLU A 143 -3.61 -8.06 3.78
N HIS A 144 -3.89 -9.37 3.90
CA HIS A 144 -3.52 -10.18 5.07
C HIS A 144 -2.04 -10.51 5.08
N GLU A 145 -1.23 -9.64 5.67
CA GLU A 145 0.17 -9.95 5.97
C GLU A 145 0.41 -10.08 7.49
N PHE A 146 1.40 -9.40 8.05
CA PHE A 146 1.84 -9.64 9.43
C PHE A 146 1.21 -8.69 10.47
N SER A 147 0.59 -7.60 10.00
CA SER A 147 0.16 -6.47 10.84
C SER A 147 -1.33 -6.43 11.15
N ILE A 148 -2.06 -7.50 10.90
CA ILE A 148 -3.53 -7.51 10.93
C ILE A 148 -4.06 -7.61 12.36
N ALA A 149 -5.04 -6.76 12.68
CA ALA A 149 -5.82 -6.84 13.91
C ALA A 149 -6.65 -8.11 13.97
N THR A 150 -6.89 -8.60 15.18
CA THR A 150 -7.84 -9.68 15.47
C THR A 150 -8.96 -9.18 16.38
N GLU A 151 -9.90 -10.04 16.76
CA GLU A 151 -10.95 -9.69 17.72
C GLU A 151 -10.38 -9.18 19.05
N THR A 152 -9.19 -9.62 19.44
CA THR A 152 -8.58 -9.33 20.74
C THR A 152 -7.23 -8.64 20.66
N GLU A 153 -6.56 -8.64 19.50
CA GLU A 153 -5.21 -8.11 19.34
C GLU A 153 -5.17 -6.86 18.46
N PRO A 154 -4.32 -5.88 18.79
CA PRO A 154 -4.15 -4.67 18.00
C PRO A 154 -3.55 -4.93 16.62
N GLY A 155 -3.85 -4.05 15.67
CA GLY A 155 -3.24 -4.10 14.34
C GLY A 155 -3.98 -3.28 13.30
N ALA A 156 -3.63 -3.54 12.05
CA ALA A 156 -4.23 -2.95 10.86
C ALA A 156 -5.59 -3.61 10.53
N ASN A 157 -6.50 -2.83 9.97
CA ASN A 157 -7.76 -3.33 9.44
C ASN A 157 -7.53 -4.21 8.20
N PRO A 158 -7.84 -5.52 8.25
CA PRO A 158 -7.76 -6.35 7.05
C PRO A 158 -8.86 -6.03 6.05
N PHE A 159 -8.61 -6.24 4.78
CA PHE A 159 -9.70 -6.39 3.83
C PHE A 159 -10.36 -7.75 4.01
N ASP A 160 -11.54 -7.78 4.60
CA ASP A 160 -12.40 -8.95 4.67
C ASP A 160 -13.54 -8.81 3.66
N PRO A 161 -13.69 -9.70 2.66
CA PRO A 161 -14.75 -9.59 1.66
C PRO A 161 -16.16 -9.77 2.25
N LEU A 162 -16.31 -10.26 3.47
CA LEU A 162 -17.59 -10.41 4.15
C LEU A 162 -17.99 -9.12 4.91
N GLU A 163 -17.02 -8.43 5.51
CA GLU A 163 -17.27 -7.30 6.40
C GLU A 163 -16.94 -5.94 5.74
N SER A 164 -15.77 -5.83 5.07
CA SER A 164 -15.30 -4.55 4.52
C SER A 164 -16.24 -3.94 3.50
N LEU A 165 -16.95 -4.79 2.74
CA LEU A 165 -17.94 -4.33 1.75
C LEU A 165 -19.14 -3.65 2.42
N ASP A 166 -19.59 -4.17 3.56
CA ASP A 166 -20.72 -3.62 4.31
C ASP A 166 -20.32 -2.35 5.08
N HIS A 167 -19.05 -2.26 5.53
CA HIS A 167 -18.50 -1.02 6.09
C HIS A 167 -18.52 0.13 5.06
N VAL A 168 -18.10 -0.14 3.82
CA VAL A 168 -18.11 0.85 2.73
C VAL A 168 -19.55 1.25 2.37
N GLU A 169 -20.48 0.28 2.27
CA GLU A 169 -21.89 0.56 1.99
C GLU A 169 -22.56 1.40 3.09
N SER A 170 -22.22 1.15 4.34
CA SER A 170 -22.71 1.94 5.47
C SER A 170 -22.11 3.35 5.47
N LEU A 171 -20.80 3.48 5.21
CA LEU A 171 -20.11 4.75 5.11
C LEU A 171 -20.71 5.64 4.00
N LYS A 172 -21.05 5.05 2.85
CA LYS A 172 -21.67 5.79 1.73
C LYS A 172 -23.02 6.40 2.07
N LYS A 173 -23.78 5.78 2.97
CA LYS A 173 -25.08 6.34 3.41
C LYS A 173 -24.94 7.60 4.26
N GLU A 174 -23.76 7.80 4.84
CA GLU A 174 -23.48 8.91 5.76
C GLU A 174 -22.64 10.02 5.14
N THR A 175 -22.11 9.83 3.93
CA THR A 175 -21.12 10.72 3.31
C THR A 175 -21.45 11.07 1.87
N ASP A 176 -21.00 12.24 1.42
CA ASP A 176 -21.12 12.69 0.04
C ASP A 176 -20.18 11.94 -0.89
N TYR A 177 -18.94 11.64 -0.40
CA TYR A 177 -17.88 11.00 -1.16
C TYR A 177 -17.12 10.00 -0.31
N VAL A 178 -16.86 8.82 -0.84
CA VAL A 178 -16.14 7.74 -0.15
C VAL A 178 -14.81 7.45 -0.84
N ILE A 179 -13.72 7.59 -0.09
CA ILE A 179 -12.36 7.22 -0.48
C ILE A 179 -11.99 5.93 0.24
N VAL A 180 -11.61 4.90 -0.50
CA VAL A 180 -11.02 3.67 0.05
C VAL A 180 -9.52 3.68 -0.21
N LEU A 181 -8.73 3.64 0.86
CA LEU A 181 -7.28 3.42 0.80
C LEU A 181 -7.03 1.93 1.03
N TYR A 182 -6.69 1.24 -0.04
CA TYR A 182 -6.45 -0.21 -0.04
C TYR A 182 -4.95 -0.48 -0.11
N HIS A 183 -4.35 -0.89 0.99
CA HIS A 183 -2.93 -1.23 1.01
C HIS A 183 -2.72 -2.68 0.58
N GLY A 184 -2.42 -2.88 -0.69
CA GLY A 184 -2.28 -4.22 -1.28
C GLY A 184 -2.04 -4.22 -2.78
N GLY A 185 -1.89 -5.42 -3.31
CA GLY A 185 -1.45 -5.69 -4.66
C GLY A 185 -0.03 -6.25 -4.68
N LYS A 186 0.43 -6.76 -5.82
CA LYS A 186 1.78 -7.33 -5.88
C LYS A 186 2.83 -6.24 -6.09
N GLU A 187 3.79 -6.18 -5.17
CA GLU A 187 4.95 -5.28 -5.30
C GLU A 187 5.59 -5.38 -6.68
N HIS A 188 5.96 -4.22 -7.23
CA HIS A 188 6.63 -4.07 -8.52
C HIS A 188 5.84 -4.63 -9.72
N TYR A 189 4.51 -4.74 -9.59
CA TYR A 189 3.61 -5.11 -10.67
C TYR A 189 2.63 -3.98 -10.97
N ARG A 190 2.70 -3.41 -12.17
CA ARG A 190 2.00 -2.15 -12.55
C ARG A 190 0.52 -2.34 -12.92
N TYR A 191 -0.01 -3.55 -12.83
CA TYR A 191 -1.41 -3.87 -13.15
C TYR A 191 -2.08 -4.57 -11.97
N PRO A 192 -3.40 -4.52 -11.86
CA PRO A 192 -4.07 -5.34 -10.86
C PRO A 192 -3.95 -6.83 -11.19
N SER A 193 -3.93 -7.68 -10.16
CA SER A 193 -4.29 -9.08 -10.35
C SER A 193 -5.78 -9.19 -10.72
N PRO A 194 -6.24 -10.30 -11.34
CA PRO A 194 -7.66 -10.49 -11.60
C PRO A 194 -8.53 -10.41 -10.33
N TYR A 195 -7.99 -10.89 -9.21
CA TYR A 195 -8.69 -10.83 -7.92
C TYR A 195 -8.74 -9.40 -7.36
N LEU A 196 -7.63 -8.65 -7.36
CA LEU A 196 -7.58 -7.27 -6.92
C LEU A 196 -8.55 -6.39 -7.74
N GLN A 197 -8.58 -6.58 -9.07
CA GLN A 197 -9.53 -5.88 -9.93
C GLN A 197 -10.98 -6.17 -9.51
N LYS A 198 -11.31 -7.44 -9.24
CA LYS A 198 -12.64 -7.84 -8.77
C LYS A 198 -12.97 -7.20 -7.42
N VAL A 199 -12.03 -7.19 -6.47
CA VAL A 199 -12.19 -6.56 -5.15
C VAL A 199 -12.47 -5.07 -5.28
N CYS A 200 -11.63 -4.32 -5.98
CA CYS A 200 -11.78 -2.88 -6.13
C CYS A 200 -13.10 -2.50 -6.84
N ARG A 201 -13.50 -3.26 -7.86
CA ARG A 201 -14.80 -3.08 -8.50
C ARG A 201 -15.97 -3.34 -7.55
N ARG A 202 -15.85 -4.32 -6.64
CA ARG A 202 -16.89 -4.57 -5.61
C ARG A 202 -16.94 -3.46 -4.56
N LEU A 203 -15.83 -2.86 -4.20
CA LEU A 203 -15.83 -1.68 -3.33
C LEU A 203 -16.59 -0.50 -3.99
N VAL A 204 -16.38 -0.27 -5.30
CA VAL A 204 -17.16 0.72 -6.06
C VAL A 204 -18.63 0.33 -6.12
N ASP A 205 -18.97 -0.94 -6.36
CA ASP A 205 -20.38 -1.43 -6.35
C ASP A 205 -21.07 -1.16 -4.99
N LYS A 206 -20.29 -1.09 -3.91
CA LYS A 206 -20.77 -0.80 -2.56
C LYS A 206 -20.75 0.67 -2.17
N GLY A 207 -20.34 1.54 -3.08
CA GLY A 207 -20.46 2.99 -2.92
C GLY A 207 -19.13 3.73 -2.76
N ALA A 208 -17.98 3.07 -2.93
CA ALA A 208 -16.72 3.79 -3.02
C ALA A 208 -16.68 4.63 -4.30
N ASP A 209 -16.44 5.93 -4.17
CA ASP A 209 -16.28 6.84 -5.31
C ASP A 209 -14.84 6.82 -5.84
N LEU A 210 -13.87 6.61 -4.94
CA LEU A 210 -12.46 6.48 -5.28
C LEU A 210 -11.84 5.34 -4.48
N VAL A 211 -11.19 4.39 -5.16
CA VAL A 211 -10.37 3.35 -4.55
C VAL A 211 -8.93 3.58 -4.95
N VAL A 212 -8.03 3.73 -3.98
CA VAL A 212 -6.60 3.94 -4.20
C VAL A 212 -5.83 2.77 -3.62
N CYS A 213 -5.18 1.99 -4.48
CA CYS A 213 -4.28 0.93 -4.06
C CYS A 213 -2.88 1.51 -3.80
N GLN A 214 -2.27 1.08 -2.69
CA GLN A 214 -0.91 1.43 -2.25
C GLN A 214 -0.12 0.13 -2.06
N HIS A 215 1.12 0.14 -1.54
CA HIS A 215 1.93 -1.08 -1.36
C HIS A 215 2.71 -1.56 -2.60
N THR A 216 2.23 -1.35 -3.80
CA THR A 216 2.90 -1.89 -5.00
C THR A 216 4.25 -1.24 -5.31
N HIS A 217 4.58 -0.11 -4.64
CA HIS A 217 5.78 0.71 -4.83
C HIS A 217 6.01 1.17 -6.26
N CYS A 218 4.97 1.17 -7.10
CA CYS A 218 5.07 1.61 -8.50
C CYS A 218 3.77 2.27 -8.98
N ILE A 219 3.91 3.16 -9.95
CA ILE A 219 2.73 3.71 -10.65
C ILE A 219 2.07 2.59 -11.44
N GLY A 220 0.82 2.32 -11.14
CA GLY A 220 0.00 1.33 -11.82
C GLY A 220 -0.79 1.91 -13.00
N CYS A 221 -2.10 1.77 -12.94
CA CYS A 221 -3.06 2.24 -13.95
C CYS A 221 -4.37 2.71 -13.29
N GLU A 222 -5.22 3.43 -14.04
CA GLU A 222 -6.55 3.86 -13.63
C GLU A 222 -7.62 3.03 -14.31
N GLU A 223 -8.71 2.77 -13.59
CA GLU A 223 -9.94 2.24 -14.14
C GLU A 223 -11.12 3.12 -13.75
N LYS A 224 -11.87 3.61 -14.74
CA LYS A 224 -13.21 4.17 -14.52
C LYS A 224 -14.20 3.02 -14.55
N TYR A 225 -14.79 2.71 -13.42
CA TYR A 225 -15.76 1.62 -13.29
C TYR A 225 -17.07 2.14 -12.71
N LYS A 226 -18.16 2.05 -13.49
CA LYS A 226 -19.47 2.64 -13.16
C LYS A 226 -19.32 4.11 -12.74
N SER A 227 -19.71 4.45 -11.51
CA SER A 227 -19.63 5.80 -10.96
C SER A 227 -18.29 6.10 -10.27
N GLY A 228 -17.45 5.10 -10.05
CA GLY A 228 -16.21 5.27 -9.29
C GLY A 228 -14.94 5.21 -10.13
N THR A 229 -13.86 5.63 -9.50
CA THR A 229 -12.49 5.57 -10.04
C THR A 229 -11.65 4.64 -9.18
N ILE A 230 -10.83 3.81 -9.82
CA ILE A 230 -9.88 2.92 -9.16
C ILE A 230 -8.48 3.25 -9.67
N VAL A 231 -7.53 3.51 -8.75
CA VAL A 231 -6.13 3.74 -9.05
C VAL A 231 -5.32 2.57 -8.48
N TYR A 232 -4.74 1.75 -9.35
CA TYR A 232 -4.02 0.52 -8.99
C TYR A 232 -2.53 0.77 -8.74
N GLY A 233 -2.21 1.69 -7.86
CA GLY A 233 -0.85 2.03 -7.45
C GLY A 233 -0.44 3.45 -7.79
N GLN A 234 0.07 4.15 -6.77
CA GLN A 234 0.59 5.50 -6.87
C GLN A 234 2.13 5.53 -6.90
N GLY A 235 2.80 4.47 -6.45
CA GLY A 235 4.25 4.47 -6.15
C GLY A 235 4.52 4.94 -4.71
N ASN A 236 5.73 5.43 -4.45
CA ASN A 236 6.13 5.92 -3.13
C ASN A 236 6.17 7.45 -3.11
N PHE A 237 5.65 8.08 -2.05
CA PHE A 237 5.85 9.52 -1.87
C PHE A 237 7.27 9.81 -1.39
N LEU A 238 7.63 9.35 -0.19
CA LEU A 238 8.97 9.39 0.35
C LEU A 238 9.29 8.03 0.96
N PHE A 239 10.32 7.40 0.47
CA PHE A 239 10.81 6.12 0.93
C PHE A 239 12.33 6.10 0.80
N ASP A 240 12.96 4.94 0.97
CA ASP A 240 14.41 4.84 0.87
C ASP A 240 14.93 5.02 -0.56
N ASP A 241 16.23 5.27 -0.70
CA ASP A 241 16.87 5.30 -2.01
C ASP A 241 16.94 3.88 -2.59
N SER A 242 16.63 3.77 -3.87
CA SER A 242 16.64 2.49 -4.58
C SER A 242 16.93 2.70 -6.06
N ASP A 243 17.78 1.85 -6.62
CA ASP A 243 18.04 1.79 -8.05
C ASP A 243 16.89 1.20 -8.87
N SER A 244 15.88 0.63 -8.19
CA SER A 244 14.70 0.08 -8.85
C SER A 244 13.97 1.13 -9.66
N GLU A 245 13.70 0.85 -10.94
CA GLU A 245 12.91 1.73 -11.80
C GLU A 245 11.51 2.02 -11.24
N PHE A 246 10.95 1.09 -10.48
CA PHE A 246 9.62 1.22 -9.88
C PHE A 246 9.56 2.32 -8.83
N TRP A 247 10.68 2.61 -8.18
CA TRP A 247 10.77 3.59 -7.09
C TRP A 247 11.12 5.02 -7.55
N LYS A 248 11.44 5.20 -8.84
CA LYS A 248 11.92 6.51 -9.35
C LYS A 248 10.83 7.54 -9.55
N THR A 249 9.59 7.11 -9.70
CA THR A 249 8.46 7.99 -9.99
C THR A 249 7.21 7.58 -9.22
N SER A 250 6.35 8.56 -8.94
CA SER A 250 5.10 8.37 -8.24
C SER A 250 4.05 9.39 -8.69
N LEU A 251 2.79 9.18 -8.29
CA LEU A 251 1.66 10.05 -8.59
C LEU A 251 0.98 10.50 -7.30
N LEU A 252 0.78 11.81 -7.14
CA LEU A 252 -0.24 12.30 -6.22
C LEU A 252 -1.57 12.39 -6.96
N ILE A 253 -2.65 12.12 -6.25
CA ILE A 253 -4.01 12.35 -6.73
C ILE A 253 -4.48 13.69 -6.18
N ASP A 254 -4.98 14.54 -7.04
CA ASP A 254 -5.49 15.87 -6.74
C ASP A 254 -6.99 15.89 -7.07
N LEU A 255 -7.82 16.09 -6.06
CA LEU A 255 -9.27 16.03 -6.13
C LEU A 255 -9.84 17.42 -5.84
N ASP A 256 -10.60 17.97 -6.78
CA ASP A 256 -11.26 19.26 -6.62
C ASP A 256 -12.66 19.16 -5.96
N GLU A 257 -13.32 20.30 -5.76
CA GLU A 257 -14.64 20.39 -5.12
C GLU A 257 -15.76 19.67 -5.86
N ASP A 258 -15.61 19.39 -7.14
CA ASP A 258 -16.51 18.59 -7.97
C ASP A 258 -16.10 17.11 -8.01
N PHE A 259 -15.11 16.74 -7.18
CA PHE A 259 -14.50 15.41 -7.11
C PHE A 259 -13.88 14.95 -8.44
N LYS A 260 -13.43 15.91 -9.24
CA LYS A 260 -12.66 15.63 -10.44
C LYS A 260 -11.23 15.33 -10.09
N ILE A 261 -10.75 14.20 -10.58
CA ILE A 261 -9.39 13.72 -10.34
C ILE A 261 -8.42 14.29 -11.38
N SER A 262 -7.31 14.80 -10.91
CA SER A 262 -6.10 15.07 -11.69
C SER A 262 -4.87 14.45 -11.02
N TYR A 263 -3.78 14.30 -11.75
CA TYR A 263 -2.57 13.64 -11.27
C TYR A 263 -1.39 14.59 -11.28
N ILE A 264 -0.61 14.59 -10.20
CA ILE A 264 0.64 15.32 -10.08
C ILE A 264 1.79 14.31 -10.07
N PRO A 265 2.48 14.12 -11.18
CA PRO A 265 3.68 13.30 -11.24
C PRO A 265 4.80 13.88 -10.40
N ILE A 266 5.41 13.03 -9.60
CA ILE A 266 6.59 13.34 -8.81
C ILE A 266 7.72 12.38 -9.14
N MET A 267 8.93 12.82 -8.98
CA MET A 267 10.13 12.02 -9.20
C MET A 267 11.02 11.99 -7.97
N LYS A 268 11.65 10.87 -7.77
CA LYS A 268 12.64 10.68 -6.71
C LYS A 268 13.97 11.31 -7.09
N CYS A 269 14.59 11.98 -6.15
CA CYS A 269 15.92 12.56 -6.24
C CYS A 269 16.74 12.10 -5.05
N GLU A 270 17.48 11.00 -5.18
CA GLU A 270 18.12 10.30 -4.05
C GLU A 270 17.07 9.88 -3.00
N ASN A 271 17.19 10.33 -1.76
CA ASN A 271 16.23 10.11 -0.65
C ASN A 271 15.19 11.23 -0.50
N LYS A 272 14.95 12.02 -1.55
CA LYS A 272 14.09 13.20 -1.62
C LYS A 272 13.11 13.05 -2.78
N VAL A 273 12.10 13.93 -2.85
CA VAL A 273 11.11 13.92 -3.92
C VAL A 273 10.88 15.34 -4.47
N ARG A 274 10.58 15.44 -5.75
CA ARG A 274 10.29 16.70 -6.46
C ARG A 274 9.11 16.51 -7.41
N ILE A 275 8.39 17.58 -7.73
CA ILE A 275 7.51 17.56 -8.89
C ILE A 275 8.35 17.23 -10.12
N ALA A 276 7.84 16.34 -10.97
CA ALA A 276 8.52 15.95 -12.20
C ALA A 276 8.55 17.15 -13.19
N ASP A 277 9.70 17.37 -13.84
CA ASP A 277 9.79 18.36 -14.92
C ASP A 277 8.80 18.01 -16.05
N GLU A 278 8.53 18.98 -16.92
CA GLU A 278 7.48 18.85 -17.93
C GLU A 278 7.67 17.63 -18.85
N LYS A 279 8.90 17.29 -19.21
CA LYS A 279 9.20 16.14 -20.07
C LYS A 279 8.90 14.83 -19.35
N ILE A 280 9.44 14.67 -18.13
CA ILE A 280 9.25 13.48 -17.29
C ILE A 280 7.77 13.32 -16.92
N ARG A 281 7.10 14.45 -16.61
CA ARG A 281 5.66 14.48 -16.33
C ARG A 281 4.84 13.93 -17.49
N GLN A 282 5.13 14.35 -18.72
CA GLN A 282 4.44 13.84 -19.91
C GLN A 282 4.69 12.37 -20.14
N GLU A 283 5.93 11.89 -19.95
CA GLU A 283 6.28 10.47 -20.06
C GLU A 283 5.53 9.62 -19.01
N ILE A 284 5.52 10.05 -17.74
CA ILE A 284 4.81 9.36 -16.66
C ILE A 284 3.31 9.25 -16.96
N LEU A 285 2.68 10.36 -17.35
CA LEU A 285 1.24 10.40 -17.64
C LEU A 285 0.90 9.59 -18.89
N ALA A 286 1.72 9.66 -19.94
CA ALA A 286 1.53 8.85 -21.15
C ALA A 286 1.57 7.34 -20.84
N ASP A 287 2.54 6.90 -20.04
CA ASP A 287 2.67 5.51 -19.63
C ASP A 287 1.52 5.07 -18.70
N PHE A 288 1.09 5.93 -17.79
CA PHE A 288 -0.05 5.68 -16.92
C PHE A 288 -1.34 5.52 -17.72
N HIS A 289 -1.61 6.43 -18.65
CA HIS A 289 -2.80 6.35 -19.51
C HIS A 289 -2.76 5.15 -20.46
N LYS A 290 -1.58 4.84 -21.02
CA LYS A 290 -1.41 3.64 -21.84
C LYS A 290 -1.80 2.38 -21.07
N ARG A 291 -1.28 2.19 -19.85
CA ARG A 291 -1.67 1.05 -18.99
C ARG A 291 -3.14 1.05 -18.65
N SER A 292 -3.73 2.23 -18.42
CA SER A 292 -5.16 2.39 -18.16
C SER A 292 -6.03 2.00 -19.35
N ASP A 293 -5.54 2.20 -20.59
CA ASP A 293 -6.23 1.75 -21.80
C ASP A 293 -6.04 0.24 -22.04
N GLU A 294 -4.87 -0.30 -21.71
CA GLU A 294 -4.57 -1.73 -21.86
C GLU A 294 -5.49 -2.61 -21.01
N ILE A 295 -5.78 -2.21 -19.75
CA ILE A 295 -6.68 -3.00 -18.88
C ILE A 295 -8.14 -3.00 -19.32
N LYS A 296 -8.55 -2.07 -20.20
CA LYS A 296 -9.89 -2.07 -20.79
C LYS A 296 -10.08 -3.18 -21.85
N GLN A 297 -9.00 -3.73 -22.38
CA GLN A 297 -9.03 -4.78 -23.38
C GLN A 297 -9.52 -6.10 -22.76
N PRO A 298 -10.51 -6.78 -23.34
CA PRO A 298 -11.02 -8.04 -22.82
C PRO A 298 -9.91 -9.08 -22.63
N GLY A 299 -9.80 -9.64 -21.43
CA GLY A 299 -8.82 -10.69 -21.11
C GLY A 299 -7.39 -10.20 -20.88
N PHE A 300 -7.09 -8.91 -21.06
CA PHE A 300 -5.73 -8.38 -20.87
C PHE A 300 -5.19 -8.66 -19.46
N VAL A 301 -5.96 -8.32 -18.43
CA VAL A 301 -5.54 -8.49 -17.02
C VAL A 301 -5.18 -9.95 -16.74
N ASN A 302 -6.03 -10.90 -17.14
CA ASN A 302 -5.78 -12.34 -16.95
C ASN A 302 -4.52 -12.79 -17.68
N LYS A 303 -4.37 -12.42 -18.96
CA LYS A 303 -3.24 -12.81 -19.79
C LYS A 303 -1.92 -12.22 -19.25
N ASN A 304 -1.92 -10.95 -18.91
CA ASN A 304 -0.74 -10.27 -18.41
C ASN A 304 -0.32 -10.81 -17.04
N TYR A 305 -1.28 -11.08 -16.16
CA TYR A 305 -1.01 -11.67 -14.84
C TYR A 305 -0.47 -13.10 -14.95
N ALA A 306 -0.98 -13.91 -15.88
CA ALA A 306 -0.46 -15.24 -16.14
C ALA A 306 1.01 -15.20 -16.63
N ALA A 307 1.34 -14.27 -17.53
CA ALA A 307 2.72 -14.07 -17.98
C ALA A 307 3.65 -13.61 -16.83
N PHE A 308 3.17 -12.74 -15.96
CA PHE A 308 3.90 -12.33 -14.76
C PHE A 308 4.09 -13.50 -13.78
N ALA A 309 3.06 -14.31 -13.55
CA ALA A 309 3.13 -15.50 -12.70
C ALA A 309 4.18 -16.51 -13.20
N GLU A 310 4.32 -16.69 -14.52
CA GLU A 310 5.37 -17.52 -15.11
C GLU A 310 6.78 -17.01 -14.77
N GLN A 311 6.99 -15.69 -14.80
CA GLN A 311 8.27 -15.08 -14.41
C GLN A 311 8.56 -15.27 -12.91
N MET A 312 7.53 -15.24 -12.06
CA MET A 312 7.63 -15.37 -10.61
C MET A 312 7.69 -16.83 -10.12
N GLU A 313 7.36 -17.81 -10.96
CA GLU A 313 7.28 -19.24 -10.61
C GLU A 313 8.50 -19.71 -9.80
N ARG A 314 9.69 -19.43 -10.31
CA ARG A 314 10.95 -19.85 -9.68
C ARG A 314 11.09 -19.32 -8.24
N GLY A 315 10.74 -18.07 -8.02
CA GLY A 315 10.79 -17.43 -6.70
C GLY A 315 9.90 -18.14 -5.69
N TYR A 316 8.67 -18.48 -6.10
CA TYR A 316 7.73 -19.21 -5.25
C TYR A 316 8.17 -20.66 -4.99
N LEU A 317 8.68 -21.37 -5.99
CA LEU A 317 9.23 -22.73 -5.81
C LEU A 317 10.38 -22.73 -4.79
N PHE A 318 11.25 -21.72 -4.79
CA PHE A 318 12.28 -21.57 -3.75
C PHE A 318 11.69 -21.27 -2.36
N ARG A 319 10.64 -20.47 -2.26
CA ARG A 319 9.96 -20.20 -0.99
C ARG A 319 9.33 -21.48 -0.42
N PHE A 320 8.64 -22.25 -1.24
CA PHE A 320 8.05 -23.54 -0.83
C PHE A 320 9.10 -24.61 -0.49
N SER A 321 10.34 -24.47 -0.95
CA SER A 321 11.44 -25.40 -0.62
C SER A 321 12.01 -25.22 0.78
N GLY A 322 11.55 -24.26 1.57
CA GLY A 322 12.04 -24.00 2.92
C GLY A 322 13.55 -23.76 2.98
N THR A 323 14.24 -24.44 3.90
CA THR A 323 15.70 -24.29 4.07
C THR A 323 16.50 -24.74 2.85
N PHE A 324 15.99 -25.72 2.08
CA PHE A 324 16.62 -26.15 0.83
C PHE A 324 16.68 -24.99 -0.16
N GLY A 325 15.62 -24.22 -0.33
CA GLY A 325 15.56 -23.05 -1.22
C GLY A 325 16.44 -21.87 -0.77
N LYS A 326 16.83 -21.80 0.50
CA LYS A 326 17.78 -20.80 1.03
C LYS A 326 19.25 -21.19 0.85
N ASN A 327 19.53 -22.46 0.55
CA ASN A 327 20.89 -22.98 0.42
C ASN A 327 21.62 -22.39 -0.79
N ILE A 328 22.79 -21.77 -0.56
CA ILE A 328 23.57 -21.08 -1.60
C ILE A 328 24.04 -22.04 -2.70
N PHE A 329 24.37 -23.28 -2.37
CA PHE A 329 24.80 -24.29 -3.35
C PHE A 329 23.64 -24.72 -4.24
N VAL A 330 22.44 -24.88 -3.68
CA VAL A 330 21.23 -25.18 -4.45
C VAL A 330 20.92 -24.06 -5.43
N ARG A 331 21.05 -22.80 -5.01
CA ARG A 331 20.86 -21.64 -5.90
C ARG A 331 21.93 -21.54 -7.00
N ALA A 332 23.18 -21.86 -6.66
CA ALA A 332 24.27 -21.90 -7.64
C ALA A 332 24.04 -23.01 -8.69
N ILE A 333 23.68 -24.23 -8.27
CA ILE A 333 23.36 -25.33 -9.17
C ILE A 333 22.14 -24.99 -10.05
N ASP A 334 21.10 -24.36 -9.48
CA ASP A 334 19.94 -23.95 -10.25
C ASP A 334 20.32 -22.92 -11.33
N LYS A 335 21.18 -21.94 -11.00
CA LYS A 335 21.71 -20.98 -11.96
C LYS A 335 22.54 -21.67 -13.07
N LEU A 336 23.43 -22.61 -12.71
CA LEU A 336 24.25 -23.36 -13.65
C LEU A 336 23.41 -24.25 -14.59
N THR A 337 22.26 -24.73 -14.13
CA THR A 337 21.33 -25.55 -14.92
C THR A 337 20.27 -24.73 -15.67
N ASN A 338 20.53 -23.43 -15.86
CA ASN A 338 19.58 -22.49 -16.48
C ASN A 338 18.20 -22.55 -15.84
N HIS A 339 18.17 -22.53 -14.50
CA HIS A 339 16.96 -22.50 -13.67
C HIS A 339 16.04 -23.73 -13.80
N ARG A 340 16.62 -24.88 -14.17
CA ARG A 340 15.89 -26.15 -14.31
C ARG A 340 16.00 -27.04 -13.09
N PHE A 341 16.99 -26.81 -12.21
CA PHE A 341 17.25 -27.69 -11.07
C PHE A 341 16.09 -27.70 -10.08
N VAL A 342 15.66 -26.52 -9.59
CA VAL A 342 14.57 -26.44 -8.62
C VAL A 342 13.26 -26.97 -9.20
N LYS A 343 12.98 -26.75 -10.49
CA LYS A 343 11.76 -27.24 -11.15
C LYS A 343 11.62 -28.77 -11.11
N LYS A 344 12.73 -29.52 -11.07
CA LYS A 344 12.70 -30.99 -10.98
C LYS A 344 12.11 -31.52 -9.67
N PHE A 345 12.20 -30.74 -8.57
CA PHE A 345 11.61 -31.11 -7.28
C PHE A 345 10.12 -30.85 -7.20
N TYR A 346 9.56 -30.15 -8.20
CA TYR A 346 8.14 -29.82 -8.29
C TYR A 346 7.50 -30.40 -9.55
N PRO A 347 7.40 -31.74 -9.63
CA PRO A 347 6.64 -32.38 -10.71
C PRO A 347 5.16 -31.95 -10.61
N VAL A 348 4.38 -32.17 -11.67
CA VAL A 348 2.97 -31.74 -11.76
C VAL A 348 2.17 -32.15 -10.52
N LYS A 349 2.31 -33.39 -10.03
CA LYS A 349 1.60 -33.88 -8.82
C LYS A 349 1.93 -33.05 -7.56
N CYS A 350 3.19 -32.60 -7.41
CA CYS A 350 3.59 -31.76 -6.29
C CYS A 350 2.97 -30.37 -6.40
N LYS A 351 2.98 -29.76 -7.59
CA LYS A 351 2.34 -28.44 -7.83
C LYS A 351 0.84 -28.48 -7.56
N VAL A 352 0.15 -29.50 -8.03
CA VAL A 352 -1.28 -29.71 -7.79
C VAL A 352 -1.59 -29.86 -6.29
N ALA A 353 -0.73 -30.55 -5.53
CA ALA A 353 -0.90 -30.67 -4.08
C ALA A 353 -0.73 -29.31 -3.36
N ILE A 354 0.23 -28.49 -3.77
CA ILE A 354 0.42 -27.14 -3.24
C ILE A 354 -0.77 -26.25 -3.62
N GLU A 355 -1.18 -26.27 -4.89
CA GLU A 355 -2.33 -25.52 -5.41
C GLU A 355 -3.59 -25.84 -4.61
N ASN A 356 -3.86 -27.11 -4.32
CA ASN A 356 -5.01 -27.53 -3.52
C ASN A 356 -5.00 -26.93 -2.09
N VAL A 357 -3.82 -26.79 -1.47
CA VAL A 357 -3.70 -26.14 -0.15
C VAL A 357 -3.93 -24.64 -0.23
N LEU A 358 -3.50 -24.00 -1.31
CA LEU A 358 -3.64 -22.55 -1.48
C LEU A 358 -5.05 -22.14 -1.89
N ASP A 359 -5.73 -22.97 -2.64
CA ASP A 359 -7.01 -22.64 -3.29
C ASP A 359 -8.22 -23.05 -2.41
N CYS A 360 -8.15 -24.22 -1.80
CA CYS A 360 -9.23 -24.73 -0.93
C CYS A 360 -9.21 -24.01 0.44
N GLU A 361 -10.27 -23.30 0.77
CA GLU A 361 -10.42 -22.52 2.00
C GLU A 361 -10.13 -23.38 3.25
N ALA A 362 -10.72 -24.55 3.36
CA ALA A 362 -10.55 -25.44 4.52
C ALA A 362 -9.10 -25.90 4.70
N HIS A 363 -8.41 -26.24 3.61
CA HIS A 363 -6.99 -26.61 3.66
C HIS A 363 -6.11 -25.40 3.97
N ARG A 364 -6.38 -24.25 3.38
CA ARG A 364 -5.64 -23.01 3.59
C ARG A 364 -5.73 -22.56 5.04
N GLU A 365 -6.94 -22.52 5.63
CA GLU A 365 -7.17 -22.16 7.03
C GLU A 365 -6.38 -23.05 7.97
N LEU A 366 -6.49 -24.37 7.80
CA LEU A 366 -5.76 -25.34 8.63
C LEU A 366 -4.25 -25.24 8.45
N ALA A 367 -3.76 -25.07 7.22
CA ALA A 367 -2.34 -24.91 6.93
C ALA A 367 -1.77 -23.64 7.58
N ILE A 368 -2.49 -22.51 7.48
CA ILE A 368 -2.11 -21.25 8.14
C ILE A 368 -2.04 -21.45 9.66
N GLU A 369 -3.04 -22.08 10.28
CA GLU A 369 -3.07 -22.33 11.72
C GLU A 369 -1.89 -23.20 12.16
N THR A 370 -1.56 -24.25 11.41
CA THR A 370 -0.40 -25.10 11.74
C THR A 370 0.91 -24.33 11.66
N MET A 371 1.06 -23.42 10.69
CA MET A 371 2.26 -22.59 10.54
C MET A 371 2.38 -21.54 11.64
N ARG A 372 1.26 -20.99 12.14
CA ARG A 372 1.24 -20.00 13.23
C ARG A 372 1.60 -20.54 14.61
N ARG A 373 1.59 -21.86 14.80
CA ARG A 373 1.93 -22.49 16.10
C ARG A 373 3.33 -22.16 16.61
N TYR A 374 4.27 -21.77 15.76
CA TYR A 374 5.60 -21.32 16.19
C TYR A 374 5.58 -19.96 16.91
N ARG A 375 4.48 -19.22 16.86
CA ARG A 375 4.33 -17.91 17.53
C ARG A 375 3.76 -18.05 18.95
N ARG A 376 3.30 -19.25 19.31
CA ARG A 376 2.79 -19.61 20.62
C ARG A 376 3.92 -20.26 21.43
#